data_1bbd27b3b2a19e48608df45e5a4c5250
#
_entry.id   1bbd27b3b2a19e48608df45e5a4c5250
#
_cell.length_a   1.000
_cell.length_b   1.000
_cell.length_c   1.000
_cell.angle_alpha   90.00
_cell.angle_beta   90.00
_cell.angle_gamma   90.00
#
_symmetry.space_group_name_H-M   'P 1'
#
loop_
_entity.id
_entity.type
_entity.pdbx_description
1 polymer ?
#
loop_
_entity_poly.entity_id
_entity_poly.type
_entity_poly.pdbx_seq_one_letter_code
_entity_poly.pdbx_strand_id
1 'polypeptide(L)'
;MTRLMKRLALIVTGAMALSASAFAAGIDSRTVTCANLQSLIATQGFVFISQPFGDFVVSGGYYCGGGQVVQLRSVPTTDVPSCPVIYCVGNDRFN
;
A
#
# COMPACT_ATOMS: atom_id res chain seq x y z
N MET A 1 -35.36 18.27 2.06
CA MET A 1 -35.00 17.10 1.28
C MET A 1 -33.74 17.37 0.48
N THR A 2 -33.79 18.33 -0.42
CA THR A 2 -32.65 18.64 -1.29
C THR A 2 -31.37 19.01 -0.52
N ARG A 3 -31.52 19.76 0.57
CA ARG A 3 -30.37 20.17 1.41
C ARG A 3 -29.67 18.99 2.04
N LEU A 4 -30.46 17.99 2.45
CA LEU A 4 -29.89 16.82 3.10
C LEU A 4 -29.04 16.01 2.13
N MET A 5 -29.51 15.86 0.91
CA MET A 5 -28.78 15.14 -0.13
C MET A 5 -27.44 15.82 -0.45
N LYS A 6 -27.42 17.15 -0.53
CA LYS A 6 -26.21 17.90 -0.79
C LYS A 6 -25.17 17.69 0.31
N ARG A 7 -25.59 17.66 1.57
CA ARG A 7 -24.70 17.42 2.69
C ARG A 7 -24.07 16.04 2.63
N LEU A 8 -24.87 15.04 2.30
CA LEU A 8 -24.37 13.68 2.19
C LEU A 8 -23.33 13.56 1.09
N ALA A 9 -23.55 14.20 -0.05
CA ALA A 9 -22.60 14.16 -1.14
C ALA A 9 -21.28 14.80 -0.77
N LEU A 10 -21.30 15.90 -0.06
CA LEU A 10 -20.08 16.57 0.40
C LEU A 10 -19.28 15.71 1.36
N ILE A 11 -19.94 15.03 2.30
CA ILE A 11 -19.26 14.16 3.25
C ILE A 11 -18.55 13.02 2.54
N VAL A 12 -19.21 12.38 1.58
CA VAL A 12 -18.61 11.27 0.83
C VAL A 12 -17.39 11.75 0.04
N THR A 13 -17.50 12.88 -0.62
CA THR A 13 -16.40 13.44 -1.40
C THR A 13 -15.20 13.75 -0.52
N GLY A 14 -15.43 14.33 0.65
CA GLY A 14 -14.34 14.63 1.58
C GLY A 14 -13.60 13.40 2.07
N ALA A 15 -14.33 12.34 2.40
CA ALA A 15 -13.74 11.10 2.86
C ALA A 15 -12.85 10.48 1.79
N MET A 16 -13.29 10.48 0.54
CA MET A 16 -12.51 9.92 -0.56
C MET A 16 -11.23 10.72 -0.79
N ALA A 17 -11.29 12.03 -0.71
CA ALA A 17 -10.12 12.87 -0.89
C ALA A 17 -9.06 12.61 0.19
N LEU A 18 -9.48 12.43 1.43
CA LEU A 18 -8.56 12.13 2.53
C LEU A 18 -7.86 10.79 2.33
N SER A 19 -8.60 9.78 1.89
CA SER A 19 -8.03 8.46 1.63
C SER A 19 -6.97 8.50 0.54
N ALA A 20 -7.24 9.23 -0.55
CA ALA A 20 -6.29 9.38 -1.65
C ALA A 20 -5.01 10.07 -1.18
N SER A 21 -5.14 11.11 -0.35
CA SER A 21 -3.97 11.81 0.19
C SER A 21 -3.10 10.91 1.05
N ALA A 22 -3.72 10.06 1.87
CA ALA A 22 -2.99 9.13 2.73
C ALA A 22 -2.17 8.15 1.90
N PHE A 23 -2.72 7.63 0.81
CA PHE A 23 -1.99 6.70 -0.07
C PHE A 23 -0.84 7.37 -0.78
N ALA A 24 -1.01 8.62 -1.22
CA ALA A 24 0.04 9.36 -1.90
C ALA A 24 1.25 9.61 -1.00
N ALA A 25 1.02 9.78 0.29
CA ALA A 25 2.09 10.02 1.26
C ALA A 25 2.79 8.75 1.73
N GLY A 26 2.28 7.58 1.34
CA GLY A 26 2.76 6.31 1.85
C GLY A 26 2.10 5.96 3.17
N ILE A 27 2.35 4.75 3.65
CA ILE A 27 1.76 4.28 4.89
C ILE A 27 2.85 3.74 5.82
N ASP A 28 2.56 3.80 7.11
CA ASP A 28 3.35 3.10 8.13
C ASP A 28 2.67 1.75 8.36
N SER A 29 3.36 0.66 8.05
CA SER A 29 2.76 -0.68 8.14
C SER A 29 2.30 -1.00 9.57
N ARG A 30 2.90 -0.37 10.56
CA ARG A 30 2.54 -0.58 11.97
C ARG A 30 1.20 0.04 12.35
N THR A 31 0.57 0.77 11.44
CA THR A 31 -0.74 1.40 11.68
C THR A 31 -1.90 0.62 11.07
N VAL A 32 -1.63 -0.47 10.35
CA VAL A 32 -2.65 -1.28 9.70
C VAL A 32 -2.47 -2.74 10.09
N THR A 33 -3.54 -3.53 9.96
CA THR A 33 -3.45 -4.98 10.17
C THR A 33 -2.80 -5.63 8.95
N CYS A 34 -2.26 -6.84 9.15
CA CYS A 34 -1.67 -7.59 8.05
C CYS A 34 -2.72 -7.88 6.96
N ALA A 35 -3.94 -8.26 7.35
CA ALA A 35 -5.00 -8.53 6.38
C ALA A 35 -5.35 -7.28 5.58
N ASN A 36 -5.44 -6.12 6.22
CA ASN A 36 -5.73 -4.87 5.53
C ASN A 36 -4.60 -4.48 4.60
N LEU A 37 -3.35 -4.66 5.03
CA LEU A 37 -2.20 -4.36 4.18
C LEU A 37 -2.20 -5.24 2.94
N GLN A 38 -2.44 -6.55 3.09
CA GLN A 38 -2.48 -7.48 1.96
C GLN A 38 -3.61 -7.11 0.99
N SER A 39 -4.77 -6.75 1.53
CA SER A 39 -5.91 -6.33 0.71
C SER A 39 -5.60 -5.05 -0.07
N LEU A 40 -4.93 -4.11 0.57
CA LEU A 40 -4.55 -2.86 -0.06
C LEU A 40 -3.57 -3.11 -1.22
N ILE A 41 -2.57 -3.96 -1.00
CA ILE A 41 -1.61 -4.33 -2.03
C ILE A 41 -2.32 -5.00 -3.21
N ALA A 42 -3.23 -5.93 -2.93
CA ALA A 42 -3.98 -6.63 -3.98
C ALA A 42 -4.85 -5.68 -4.79
N THR A 43 -5.46 -4.70 -4.13
CA THR A 43 -6.37 -3.75 -4.78
C THR A 43 -5.61 -2.70 -5.57
N GLN A 44 -4.53 -2.17 -5.02
CA GLN A 44 -3.76 -1.08 -5.63
C GLN A 44 -2.72 -1.58 -6.63
N GLY A 45 -2.26 -2.81 -6.45
CA GLY A 45 -1.18 -3.38 -7.25
C GLY A 45 0.20 -3.08 -6.67
N PHE A 46 0.39 -1.91 -6.12
CA PHE A 46 1.62 -1.53 -5.41
C PHE A 46 1.26 -0.51 -4.33
N VAL A 47 2.05 -0.49 -3.26
CA VAL A 47 1.85 0.40 -2.12
C VAL A 47 3.21 0.86 -1.62
N PHE A 48 3.35 2.15 -1.39
CA PHE A 48 4.57 2.66 -0.76
C PHE A 48 4.46 2.55 0.75
N ILE A 49 5.34 1.76 1.35
CA ILE A 49 5.42 1.66 2.80
C ILE A 49 6.54 2.60 3.26
N SER A 50 6.14 3.78 3.74
CA SER A 50 7.10 4.81 4.12
C SER A 50 7.94 4.39 5.33
N GLN A 51 7.35 3.67 6.26
CA GLN A 51 8.02 3.19 7.47
C GLN A 51 7.44 1.84 7.88
N PRO A 52 8.24 0.99 8.46
CA PRO A 52 9.69 1.08 8.64
C PRO A 52 10.49 0.65 7.42
N PHE A 53 9.82 0.26 6.34
CA PHE A 53 10.46 -0.36 5.18
C PHE A 53 11.13 0.67 4.25
N GLY A 54 10.41 1.72 3.87
CA GLY A 54 10.94 2.78 3.01
C GLY A 54 11.00 2.40 1.54
N ASP A 55 10.11 1.54 1.07
CA ASP A 55 10.09 1.11 -0.33
C ASP A 55 8.68 0.68 -0.73
N PHE A 56 8.49 0.46 -2.02
CA PHE A 56 7.23 -0.06 -2.56
C PHE A 56 7.16 -1.57 -2.39
N VAL A 57 5.96 -2.04 -2.06
CA VAL A 57 5.62 -3.46 -2.13
C VAL A 57 4.64 -3.64 -3.27
N VAL A 58 4.61 -4.84 -3.87
CA VAL A 58 3.86 -5.09 -5.09
C VAL A 58 3.02 -6.35 -4.94
N SER A 59 1.98 -6.45 -5.76
CA SER A 59 1.12 -7.64 -5.78
C SER A 59 1.66 -8.73 -6.69
N GLY A 60 2.61 -8.41 -7.57
CA GLY A 60 3.20 -9.39 -8.48
C GLY A 60 4.37 -8.82 -9.24
N GLY A 61 5.14 -9.72 -9.86
CA GLY A 61 6.36 -9.35 -10.57
C GLY A 61 6.15 -8.46 -11.78
N TYR A 62 4.93 -8.42 -12.32
CA TYR A 62 4.65 -7.57 -13.47
C TYR A 62 4.66 -6.08 -13.13
N TYR A 63 4.69 -5.73 -11.86
CA TYR A 63 4.88 -4.35 -11.43
C TYR A 63 6.34 -3.97 -11.29
N CYS A 64 7.25 -4.94 -11.46
CA CYS A 64 8.70 -4.68 -11.41
C CYS A 64 9.20 -4.24 -12.77
N GLY A 65 10.27 -3.45 -12.78
CA GLY A 65 10.90 -3.04 -14.00
C GLY A 65 11.72 -4.15 -14.64
N GLY A 66 12.21 -3.90 -15.87
CA GLY A 66 13.07 -4.85 -16.55
C GLY A 66 14.34 -5.09 -15.75
N GLY A 67 14.75 -6.35 -15.65
CA GLY A 67 15.92 -6.72 -14.88
C GLY A 67 15.68 -6.80 -13.38
N GLN A 68 14.44 -6.63 -12.92
CA GLN A 68 14.09 -6.79 -11.52
C GLN A 68 13.37 -8.09 -11.27
N VAL A 69 13.50 -8.59 -10.06
CA VAL A 69 12.80 -9.79 -9.60
C VAL A 69 12.10 -9.47 -8.28
N VAL A 70 11.08 -10.27 -7.95
CA VAL A 70 10.39 -10.11 -6.67
C VAL A 70 11.17 -10.83 -5.58
N GLN A 71 11.14 -10.26 -4.38
CA GLN A 71 11.74 -10.86 -3.21
C GLN A 71 10.77 -10.75 -2.05
N LEU A 72 10.68 -11.80 -1.26
CA LEU A 72 9.83 -11.85 -0.08
C LEU A 72 10.46 -11.05 1.05
N ARG A 73 9.61 -10.34 1.78
CA ARG A 73 10.02 -9.59 2.96
C ARG A 73 8.89 -9.58 3.97
N SER A 74 9.23 -9.37 5.22
CA SER A 74 8.25 -9.23 6.29
C SER A 74 8.30 -7.81 6.84
N VAL A 75 7.11 -7.27 7.12
CA VAL A 75 6.99 -5.95 7.76
C VAL A 75 6.10 -6.08 9.00
N PRO A 76 6.35 -5.29 10.04
CA PRO A 76 5.49 -5.31 11.22
C PRO A 76 4.17 -4.61 10.92
N THR A 77 3.08 -5.14 11.47
CA THR A 77 1.75 -4.55 11.40
C THR A 77 1.18 -4.47 12.80
N THR A 78 -0.03 -3.93 12.95
CA THR A 78 -0.63 -3.75 14.27
C THR A 78 -0.86 -5.08 15.00
N ASP A 79 -1.11 -6.14 14.25
CA ASP A 79 -1.53 -7.43 14.83
C ASP A 79 -0.46 -8.50 14.77
N VAL A 80 0.52 -8.38 13.87
CA VAL A 80 1.60 -9.38 13.78
C VAL A 80 2.94 -8.69 13.53
N PRO A 81 4.04 -9.25 14.05
CA PRO A 81 5.37 -8.68 13.85
C PRO A 81 5.94 -8.95 12.46
N SER A 82 5.41 -9.94 11.74
CA SER A 82 5.94 -10.36 10.43
C SER A 82 4.81 -10.59 9.46
N CYS A 83 4.39 -9.54 8.77
CA CYS A 83 3.40 -9.65 7.71
C CYS A 83 4.15 -9.81 6.38
N PRO A 84 3.92 -10.91 5.63
CA PRO A 84 4.66 -11.15 4.40
C PRO A 84 4.24 -10.22 3.29
N VAL A 85 5.22 -9.66 2.60
CA VAL A 85 5.01 -8.82 1.41
C VAL A 85 6.09 -9.16 0.39
N ILE A 86 5.88 -8.76 -0.86
CA ILE A 86 6.91 -8.89 -1.89
C ILE A 86 7.25 -7.51 -2.42
N TYR A 87 8.48 -7.37 -2.88
CA TYR A 87 8.96 -6.12 -3.44
C TYR A 87 9.95 -6.40 -4.56
N CYS A 88 10.25 -5.40 -5.35
CA CYS A 88 11.12 -5.54 -6.51
C CYS A 88 12.56 -5.25 -6.12
N VAL A 89 13.48 -6.12 -6.52
CA VAL A 89 14.92 -5.92 -6.31
C VAL A 89 15.62 -6.03 -7.64
N GLY A 90 16.69 -5.25 -7.80
CA GLY A 90 17.51 -5.36 -8.99
C GLY A 90 18.24 -6.67 -9.01
N ASN A 91 18.39 -7.23 -10.21
CA ASN A 91 19.13 -8.47 -10.41
C ASN A 91 20.52 -8.16 -10.92
N ASP A 92 21.15 -7.17 -10.35
CA ASP A 92 22.43 -6.63 -10.83
C ASP A 92 23.64 -7.36 -10.29
N ARG A 93 23.45 -8.27 -9.36
CA ARG A 93 24.56 -9.08 -8.84
C ARG A 93 25.19 -9.99 -9.90
N PHE A 94 24.50 -10.12 -11.02
CA PHE A 94 25.00 -10.90 -12.16
C PHE A 94 25.71 -10.05 -13.18
N ASN A 95 25.80 -8.78 -12.93
CA ASN A 95 26.44 -7.85 -13.88
C ASN A 95 27.90 -7.58 -13.53
#